data_3e69e4848b9e6d35e9b831cb5db46a5b
#
_entry.id   3e69e4848b9e6d35e9b831cb5db46a5b
#
_cell.length_a   1.000
_cell.length_b   1.000
_cell.length_c   1.000
_cell.angle_alpha   90.00
_cell.angle_beta   90.00
_cell.angle_gamma   90.00
#
_symmetry.space_group_name_H-M   'P 1'
#
loop_
_entity.id
_entity.type
_entity.pdbx_description
1 polymer ?
#
loop_
_entity_poly.entity_id
_entity_poly.type
_entity_poly.pdbx_seq_one_letter_code
_entity_poly.pdbx_strand_id
1 'polypeptide(L)'
;MDDFLEWFGRISLIALILIAFNSMLGDILFRIKYSFPHVSEITEQTIDFSKEPVQTNLENEKFIKYRGEKNNYVLKPQAQYSISGLVTATNSNFWFRDIMRSDFDDVALLDLGIVWGDLAKDKRVLYDNISFKSRKTLGQARALYYSWKGSAPWGGEYIKSHVSHTHMLPANPNVMGGLLHIKKNDIVKIDGYLVDIYTEKSETVALTSLSRFDTNASSRGYGACEDMYVKQVQIGNKIYR
;
A
#
# COMPACT_ATOMS: atom_id res chain seq x y z
N MET A 1 8.62 2.82 49.52
CA MET A 1 7.96 2.10 48.40
C MET A 1 7.45 3.11 47.37
N ASP A 2 6.91 4.23 47.78
CA ASP A 2 6.37 5.29 46.89
C ASP A 2 7.45 5.97 46.04
N ASP A 3 8.59 6.31 46.61
CA ASP A 3 9.73 6.91 45.89
C ASP A 3 10.30 6.00 44.79
N PHE A 4 10.29 4.68 45.02
CA PHE A 4 10.76 3.70 44.03
C PHE A 4 9.79 3.61 42.83
N LEU A 5 8.49 3.60 43.11
CA LEU A 5 7.45 3.57 42.06
C LEU A 5 7.46 4.85 41.23
N GLU A 6 7.64 6.00 41.89
CA GLU A 6 7.75 7.30 41.20
C GLU A 6 8.99 7.37 40.32
N TRP A 7 10.15 6.93 40.84
CA TRP A 7 11.41 6.86 40.09
C TRP A 7 11.32 5.91 38.89
N PHE A 8 10.74 4.72 39.09
CA PHE A 8 10.52 3.75 38.01
C PHE A 8 9.55 4.30 36.94
N GLY A 9 8.50 5.01 37.35
CA GLY A 9 7.59 5.67 36.42
C GLY A 9 8.27 6.75 35.58
N ARG A 10 9.17 7.55 36.19
CA ARG A 10 9.94 8.58 35.47
C ARG A 10 10.90 7.99 34.45
N ILE A 11 11.62 6.92 34.79
CA ILE A 11 12.52 6.22 33.85
C ILE A 11 11.72 5.59 32.69
N SER A 12 10.60 4.95 32.99
CA SER A 12 9.74 4.36 31.97
C SER A 12 9.20 5.43 31.02
N LEU A 13 8.79 6.59 31.52
CA LEU A 13 8.34 7.71 30.70
C LEU A 13 9.47 8.26 29.80
N ILE A 14 10.66 8.45 30.34
CA ILE A 14 11.83 8.92 29.56
C ILE A 14 12.18 7.90 28.47
N ALA A 15 12.19 6.61 28.77
CA ALA A 15 12.43 5.56 27.79
C ALA A 15 11.39 5.58 26.66
N LEU A 16 10.11 5.72 26.99
CA LEU A 16 9.03 5.85 26.00
C LEU A 16 9.19 7.08 25.10
N ILE A 17 9.55 8.23 25.69
CA ILE A 17 9.81 9.46 24.93
C ILE A 17 11.00 9.27 23.97
N LEU A 18 12.09 8.67 24.43
CA LEU A 18 13.26 8.40 23.57
C LEU A 18 12.94 7.43 22.43
N ILE A 19 12.15 6.40 22.69
CA ILE A 19 11.71 5.44 21.68
C ILE A 19 10.83 6.14 20.64
N ALA A 20 9.86 6.97 21.08
CA ALA A 20 9.00 7.73 20.20
C ALA A 20 9.78 8.73 19.34
N PHE A 21 10.76 9.42 19.94
CA PHE A 21 11.64 10.36 19.24
C PHE A 21 12.50 9.68 18.18
N ASN A 22 13.14 8.55 18.50
CA ASN A 22 13.93 7.77 17.54
C ASN A 22 13.06 7.25 16.39
N SER A 23 11.86 6.79 16.67
CA SER A 23 10.91 6.34 15.63
C SER A 23 10.51 7.49 14.70
N MET A 24 10.20 8.66 15.26
CA MET A 24 9.86 9.86 14.50
C MET A 24 11.05 10.35 13.64
N LEU A 25 12.25 10.37 14.20
CA LEU A 25 13.47 10.74 13.47
C LEU A 25 13.74 9.77 12.31
N GLY A 26 13.60 8.48 12.55
CA GLY A 26 13.72 7.44 11.51
C GLY A 26 12.74 7.65 10.35
N ASP A 27 11.49 7.99 10.65
CA ASP A 27 10.48 8.33 9.64
C ASP A 27 10.87 9.57 8.82
N ILE A 28 11.29 10.62 9.49
CA ILE A 28 11.74 11.86 8.83
C ILE A 28 12.93 11.58 7.91
N LEU A 29 13.95 10.88 8.38
CA LEU A 29 15.12 10.54 7.58
C LEU A 29 14.78 9.66 6.38
N PHE A 30 13.88 8.69 6.56
CA PHE A 30 13.38 7.87 5.47
C PHE A 30 12.66 8.71 4.41
N ARG A 31 11.75 9.59 4.81
CA ARG A 31 11.05 10.49 3.89
C ARG A 31 12.02 11.40 3.16
N ILE A 32 12.99 11.99 3.86
CA ILE A 32 14.03 12.82 3.24
C ILE A 32 14.81 12.03 2.19
N LYS A 33 15.20 10.78 2.48
CA LYS A 33 15.93 9.91 1.55
C LYS A 33 15.21 9.73 0.21
N TYR A 34 13.88 9.69 0.22
CA TYR A 34 13.05 9.47 -0.97
C TYR A 34 12.27 10.71 -1.41
N SER A 35 12.55 11.89 -0.85
CA SER A 35 11.82 13.13 -1.14
C SER A 35 12.04 13.68 -2.54
N PHE A 36 13.11 13.27 -3.22
CA PHE A 36 13.51 13.81 -4.51
C PHE A 36 13.65 12.70 -5.56
N PRO A 37 12.56 12.00 -5.91
CA PRO A 37 12.61 11.00 -6.97
C PRO A 37 12.90 11.70 -8.29
N HIS A 38 13.70 11.06 -9.13
CA HIS A 38 13.94 11.51 -10.48
C HIS A 38 12.72 11.18 -11.35
N VAL A 39 12.17 12.18 -12.03
CA VAL A 39 11.14 11.96 -13.05
C VAL A 39 11.81 11.28 -14.24
N SER A 40 11.52 10.00 -14.45
CA SER A 40 12.14 9.19 -15.51
C SER A 40 11.66 9.61 -16.90
N GLU A 41 10.40 10.06 -16.97
CA GLU A 41 9.79 10.47 -18.24
C GLU A 41 8.64 11.44 -17.95
N ILE A 42 8.45 12.43 -18.85
CA ILE A 42 7.24 13.25 -18.92
C ILE A 42 6.46 12.78 -20.14
N THR A 43 5.22 12.37 -19.95
CA THR A 43 4.35 11.85 -21.00
C THR A 43 3.16 12.79 -21.23
N GLU A 44 2.73 12.89 -22.48
CA GLU A 44 1.47 13.55 -22.83
C GLU A 44 0.26 12.62 -22.72
N GLN A 45 0.51 11.33 -22.51
CA GLN A 45 -0.55 10.35 -22.38
C GLN A 45 -1.32 10.53 -21.08
N THR A 46 -2.60 10.82 -21.17
CA THR A 46 -3.52 10.87 -20.03
C THR A 46 -3.78 9.48 -19.48
N ILE A 47 -3.93 9.40 -18.16
CA ILE A 47 -4.25 8.13 -17.49
C ILE A 47 -5.74 7.84 -17.73
N ASP A 48 -6.03 6.72 -18.41
CA ASP A 48 -7.38 6.21 -18.59
C ASP A 48 -7.78 5.35 -17.38
N PHE A 49 -8.58 5.93 -16.51
CA PHE A 49 -9.12 5.29 -15.31
C PHE A 49 -10.56 4.74 -15.53
N SER A 50 -11.07 4.77 -16.75
CA SER A 50 -12.40 4.25 -17.07
C SER A 50 -12.43 2.72 -17.20
N LYS A 51 -11.25 2.10 -17.34
CA LYS A 51 -11.08 0.66 -17.58
C LYS A 51 -10.73 -0.08 -16.30
N GLU A 52 -11.12 -1.34 -16.28
CA GLU A 52 -10.70 -2.27 -15.24
C GLU A 52 -9.18 -2.47 -15.24
N PRO A 53 -8.60 -2.83 -14.09
CA PRO A 53 -7.20 -3.26 -14.03
C PRO A 53 -6.92 -4.41 -15.00
N VAL A 54 -5.75 -4.36 -15.64
CA VAL A 54 -5.30 -5.42 -16.55
C VAL A 54 -4.46 -6.41 -15.75
N GLN A 55 -4.87 -7.67 -15.75
CA GLN A 55 -4.16 -8.76 -15.10
C GLN A 55 -3.90 -9.88 -16.11
N THR A 56 -2.64 -10.33 -16.20
CA THR A 56 -2.23 -11.49 -16.97
C THR A 56 -1.49 -12.45 -16.05
N ASN A 57 -2.09 -13.59 -15.75
CA ASN A 57 -1.49 -14.59 -14.88
C ASN A 57 -0.20 -15.12 -15.50
N LEU A 58 0.78 -15.40 -14.66
CA LEU A 58 2.11 -15.85 -15.04
C LEU A 58 2.31 -17.31 -14.64
N GLU A 59 2.98 -18.06 -15.50
CA GLU A 59 3.39 -19.43 -15.22
C GLU A 59 4.92 -19.49 -15.19
N ASN A 60 5.50 -20.05 -14.09
CA ASN A 60 6.93 -20.33 -13.97
C ASN A 60 7.89 -19.14 -14.08
N GLU A 61 7.47 -17.97 -13.64
CA GLU A 61 8.34 -16.80 -13.59
C GLU A 61 9.46 -16.95 -12.53
N LYS A 62 10.59 -16.30 -12.81
CA LYS A 62 11.72 -16.28 -11.89
C LYS A 62 11.40 -15.54 -10.62
N PHE A 63 11.81 -16.10 -9.49
CA PHE A 63 11.75 -15.41 -8.21
C PHE A 63 12.56 -14.11 -8.22
N ILE A 64 12.03 -13.09 -7.55
CA ILE A 64 12.68 -11.79 -7.37
C ILE A 64 13.26 -11.76 -5.96
N LYS A 65 14.56 -11.54 -5.83
CA LYS A 65 15.17 -11.22 -4.54
C LYS A 65 14.80 -9.79 -4.18
N TYR A 66 14.24 -9.61 -2.99
CA TYR A 66 13.78 -8.32 -2.53
C TYR A 66 14.40 -7.97 -1.18
N ARG A 67 14.94 -6.77 -1.07
CA ARG A 67 15.45 -6.25 0.19
C ARG A 67 14.37 -5.40 0.83
N GLY A 68 13.81 -5.88 1.94
CA GLY A 68 13.03 -5.07 2.86
C GLY A 68 13.93 -4.09 3.63
N GLU A 69 13.41 -3.40 4.59
CA GLU A 69 14.22 -2.49 5.39
C GLU A 69 15.18 -3.22 6.33
N LYS A 70 14.75 -4.34 6.91
CA LYS A 70 15.54 -5.14 7.87
C LYS A 70 15.99 -6.46 7.28
N ASN A 71 15.12 -7.17 6.58
CA ASN A 71 15.32 -8.53 6.12
C ASN A 71 15.34 -8.64 4.59
N ASN A 72 15.78 -9.78 4.10
CA ASN A 72 15.66 -10.17 2.71
C ASN A 72 14.45 -11.08 2.53
N TYR A 73 13.86 -10.99 1.35
CA TYR A 73 12.66 -11.73 0.98
C TYR A 73 12.79 -12.31 -0.43
N VAL A 74 11.92 -13.25 -0.72
CA VAL A 74 11.77 -13.85 -2.05
C VAL A 74 10.34 -13.59 -2.50
N LEU A 75 10.20 -12.86 -3.62
CA LEU A 75 8.91 -12.59 -4.23
C LEU A 75 8.69 -13.58 -5.38
N LYS A 76 7.51 -14.20 -5.40
CA LYS A 76 7.07 -15.07 -6.50
C LYS A 76 6.02 -14.35 -7.33
N PRO A 77 6.34 -13.88 -8.55
CA PRO A 77 5.35 -13.28 -9.42
C PRO A 77 4.22 -14.26 -9.75
N GLN A 78 2.99 -13.77 -9.64
CA GLN A 78 1.77 -14.53 -9.92
C GLN A 78 1.04 -14.00 -11.15
N ALA A 79 1.09 -12.66 -11.34
CA ALA A 79 0.49 -12.02 -12.50
C ALA A 79 1.23 -10.73 -12.85
N GLN A 80 1.29 -10.40 -14.13
CA GLN A 80 1.54 -9.03 -14.56
C GLN A 80 0.27 -8.22 -14.28
N TYR A 81 0.44 -7.02 -13.71
CA TYR A 81 -0.68 -6.21 -13.25
C TYR A 81 -0.49 -4.74 -13.56
N SER A 82 -1.54 -4.12 -14.05
CA SER A 82 -1.61 -2.69 -14.31
C SER A 82 -2.94 -2.14 -13.79
N ILE A 83 -2.89 -1.17 -12.90
CA ILE A 83 -4.07 -0.49 -12.36
C ILE A 83 -3.99 1.00 -12.60
N SER A 84 -5.09 1.58 -13.08
CA SER A 84 -5.27 3.03 -13.24
C SER A 84 -6.50 3.47 -12.47
N GLY A 85 -6.42 4.58 -11.72
CA GLY A 85 -7.58 5.01 -10.95
C GLY A 85 -7.32 6.24 -10.09
N LEU A 86 -8.38 6.61 -9.38
CA LEU A 86 -8.40 7.67 -8.39
C LEU A 86 -7.97 7.11 -7.03
N VAL A 87 -6.99 7.70 -6.41
CA VAL A 87 -6.54 7.34 -5.06
C VAL A 87 -7.53 7.90 -4.02
N THR A 88 -8.17 7.01 -3.29
CA THR A 88 -9.16 7.35 -2.24
C THR A 88 -8.57 7.36 -0.84
N ALA A 89 -7.52 6.58 -0.61
CA ALA A 89 -6.82 6.49 0.65
C ALA A 89 -5.34 6.14 0.44
N THR A 90 -4.49 6.68 1.28
CA THR A 90 -3.08 6.31 1.39
C THR A 90 -2.77 5.96 2.83
N ASN A 91 -1.97 4.94 3.06
CA ASN A 91 -1.46 4.60 4.37
C ASN A 91 0.01 4.26 4.27
N SER A 92 0.84 5.05 4.92
CA SER A 92 2.28 4.79 5.01
C SER A 92 2.62 4.30 6.42
N ASN A 93 3.29 3.17 6.49
CA ASN A 93 3.60 2.48 7.74
C ASN A 93 4.83 3.04 8.45
N PHE A 94 4.91 4.35 8.59
CA PHE A 94 6.11 4.99 9.14
C PHE A 94 6.01 5.32 10.63
N TRP A 95 4.83 5.24 11.24
CA TRP A 95 4.64 5.47 12.67
C TRP A 95 4.94 4.21 13.48
N PHE A 96 5.77 4.31 14.52
CA PHE A 96 6.23 3.20 15.36
C PHE A 96 6.99 2.09 14.62
N ARG A 97 7.87 2.49 13.69
CA ARG A 97 8.62 1.59 12.79
C ARG A 97 9.37 0.45 13.47
N ASP A 98 9.81 0.59 14.71
CA ASP A 98 10.81 -0.31 15.27
C ASP A 98 10.30 -1.28 16.33
N ILE A 99 9.15 -1.02 16.95
CA ILE A 99 8.75 -1.73 18.16
C ILE A 99 7.79 -2.90 17.88
N MET A 100 6.95 -2.80 16.82
CA MET A 100 5.88 -3.79 16.56
C MET A 100 5.76 -4.11 15.07
N ARG A 101 6.89 -4.32 14.40
CA ARG A 101 6.93 -4.54 12.96
C ARG A 101 6.87 -6.03 12.65
N SER A 102 5.88 -6.42 11.85
CA SER A 102 5.85 -7.73 11.22
C SER A 102 6.75 -7.80 10.00
N ASP A 103 7.08 -9.01 9.51
CA ASP A 103 7.78 -9.20 8.23
C ASP A 103 7.01 -8.55 7.07
N PHE A 104 5.70 -8.59 7.12
CA PHE A 104 4.87 -7.91 6.11
C PHE A 104 5.06 -6.39 6.11
N ASP A 105 5.18 -5.77 7.29
CA ASP A 105 5.45 -4.33 7.41
C ASP A 105 6.85 -3.94 6.94
N ASP A 106 7.80 -4.88 6.96
CA ASP A 106 9.16 -4.69 6.46
C ASP A 106 9.22 -4.62 4.93
N VAL A 107 8.31 -5.30 4.27
CA VAL A 107 8.24 -5.43 2.82
C VAL A 107 7.30 -4.40 2.20
N ALA A 108 6.08 -4.32 2.68
CA ALA A 108 5.03 -3.47 2.14
C ALA A 108 4.94 -2.17 2.96
N LEU A 109 5.57 -1.11 2.46
CA LEU A 109 5.74 0.14 3.20
C LEU A 109 4.58 1.12 3.00
N LEU A 110 3.83 0.97 1.92
CA LEU A 110 2.73 1.86 1.53
C LEU A 110 1.53 1.05 1.07
N ASP A 111 0.33 1.52 1.45
CA ASP A 111 -0.93 0.99 0.94
C ASP A 111 -1.68 2.07 0.20
N LEU A 112 -2.35 1.69 -0.88
CA LEU A 112 -3.23 2.56 -1.64
C LEU A 112 -4.63 1.94 -1.73
N GLY A 113 -5.65 2.78 -1.49
CA GLY A 113 -7.01 2.50 -1.91
C GLY A 113 -7.24 3.19 -3.26
N ILE A 114 -7.58 2.44 -4.29
CA ILE A 114 -7.76 2.94 -5.66
C ILE A 114 -9.15 2.56 -6.14
N VAL A 115 -9.84 3.51 -6.80
CA VAL A 115 -11.12 3.27 -7.46
C VAL A 115 -11.02 3.64 -8.93
N TRP A 116 -11.80 2.99 -9.78
CA TRP A 116 -11.83 3.22 -11.24
C TRP A 116 -13.25 3.22 -11.79
N GLY A 117 -13.38 3.33 -13.10
CA GLY A 117 -14.67 3.35 -13.77
C GLY A 117 -15.51 4.56 -13.36
N ASP A 118 -16.81 4.34 -13.20
CA ASP A 118 -17.75 5.41 -12.85
C ASP A 118 -17.50 5.97 -11.44
N LEU A 119 -16.90 5.21 -10.53
CA LEU A 119 -16.52 5.70 -9.19
C LEU A 119 -15.50 6.83 -9.26
N ALA A 120 -14.60 6.81 -10.24
CA ALA A 120 -13.52 7.78 -10.36
C ALA A 120 -13.90 9.04 -11.15
N LYS A 121 -15.05 9.07 -11.83
CA LYS A 121 -15.45 10.17 -12.73
C LYS A 121 -15.74 11.48 -12.00
N ASP A 122 -16.41 11.41 -10.87
CA ASP A 122 -16.80 12.60 -10.09
C ASP A 122 -16.49 12.39 -8.61
N LYS A 123 -15.43 13.07 -8.16
CA LYS A 123 -14.95 13.00 -6.77
C LYS A 123 -16.00 13.46 -5.76
N ARG A 124 -16.84 14.46 -6.11
CA ARG A 124 -17.87 14.97 -5.23
C ARG A 124 -18.94 13.90 -5.01
N VAL A 125 -19.46 13.35 -6.11
CA VAL A 125 -20.46 12.28 -6.04
C VAL A 125 -19.88 11.06 -5.30
N LEU A 126 -18.62 10.69 -5.55
CA LEU A 126 -17.95 9.61 -4.85
C LEU A 126 -17.96 9.82 -3.33
N TYR A 127 -17.41 10.93 -2.85
CA TYR A 127 -17.24 11.16 -1.40
C TYR A 127 -18.54 11.54 -0.69
N ASP A 128 -19.52 12.06 -1.41
CA ASP A 128 -20.88 12.28 -0.87
C ASP A 128 -21.59 10.95 -0.57
N ASN A 129 -21.22 9.87 -1.25
CA ASN A 129 -21.88 8.57 -1.15
C ASN A 129 -21.02 7.46 -0.53
N ILE A 130 -19.70 7.52 -0.64
CA ILE A 130 -18.80 6.48 -0.15
C ILE A 130 -17.74 7.09 0.78
N SER A 131 -17.58 6.48 1.95
CA SER A 131 -16.51 6.81 2.91
C SER A 131 -15.40 5.78 2.83
N PHE A 132 -14.15 6.23 2.71
CA PHE A 132 -12.95 5.37 2.70
C PHE A 132 -12.08 5.67 3.91
N LYS A 133 -11.62 4.62 4.60
CA LYS A 133 -10.70 4.72 5.74
C LYS A 133 -9.65 3.61 5.65
N SER A 134 -8.39 3.99 5.51
CA SER A 134 -7.30 3.04 5.70
C SER A 134 -6.89 3.02 7.18
N ARG A 135 -6.79 1.86 7.77
CA ARG A 135 -6.41 1.68 9.18
C ARG A 135 -5.42 0.52 9.32
N LYS A 136 -4.48 0.73 10.23
CA LYS A 136 -3.74 -0.36 10.88
C LYS A 136 -4.21 -0.41 12.33
N THR A 137 -4.69 -1.55 12.77
CA THR A 137 -4.99 -1.80 14.18
C THR A 137 -3.83 -2.59 14.77
N LEU A 138 -3.47 -2.32 16.02
CA LEU A 138 -2.38 -3.01 16.73
C LEU A 138 -2.59 -4.53 16.63
N GLY A 139 -1.59 -5.25 16.12
CA GLY A 139 -1.65 -6.70 15.95
C GLY A 139 -2.58 -7.21 14.83
N GLN A 140 -3.15 -6.32 14.01
CA GLN A 140 -4.00 -6.69 12.88
C GLN A 140 -3.40 -6.27 11.54
N ALA A 141 -3.82 -6.95 10.48
CA ALA A 141 -3.48 -6.57 9.12
C ALA A 141 -3.95 -5.14 8.80
N ARG A 142 -3.20 -4.48 7.93
CA ARG A 142 -3.62 -3.22 7.35
C ARG A 142 -4.80 -3.47 6.43
N ALA A 143 -5.83 -2.62 6.52
CA ALA A 143 -7.03 -2.78 5.73
C ALA A 143 -7.59 -1.45 5.25
N LEU A 144 -8.19 -1.47 4.08
CA LEU A 144 -9.05 -0.41 3.57
C LEU A 144 -10.50 -0.76 3.94
N TYR A 145 -11.09 0.08 4.79
CA TYR A 145 -12.50 0.02 5.11
C TYR A 145 -13.25 1.02 4.24
N TYR A 146 -14.32 0.60 3.64
CA TYR A 146 -15.23 1.49 2.95
C TYR A 146 -16.69 1.14 3.22
N SER A 147 -17.54 2.17 3.22
CA SER A 147 -18.97 2.04 3.41
C SER A 147 -19.68 3.02 2.52
N TRP A 148 -20.88 2.66 2.05
CA TRP A 148 -21.65 3.50 1.15
C TRP A 148 -23.08 3.70 1.65
N LYS A 149 -23.69 4.80 1.24
CA LYS A 149 -25.09 5.10 1.52
C LYS A 149 -26.00 4.21 0.66
N GLY A 150 -27.17 3.86 1.19
CA GLY A 150 -28.17 3.12 0.42
C GLY A 150 -28.70 3.87 -0.81
N SER A 151 -28.55 5.22 -0.82
CA SER A 151 -28.90 6.10 -1.93
C SER A 151 -27.75 6.32 -2.92
N ALA A 152 -26.63 5.62 -2.79
CA ALA A 152 -25.51 5.75 -3.74
C ALA A 152 -25.99 5.43 -5.17
N PRO A 153 -25.54 6.19 -6.19
CA PRO A 153 -25.98 5.99 -7.56
C PRO A 153 -25.46 4.67 -8.19
N TRP A 154 -24.59 3.97 -7.48
CA TRP A 154 -24.02 2.68 -7.92
C TRP A 154 -24.56 1.53 -7.06
N GLY A 155 -24.81 0.39 -7.67
CA GLY A 155 -25.14 -0.83 -6.94
C GLY A 155 -23.98 -1.33 -6.08
N GLY A 156 -24.26 -2.00 -4.96
CA GLY A 156 -23.24 -2.49 -4.04
C GLY A 156 -22.20 -3.40 -4.70
N GLU A 157 -22.60 -4.27 -5.62
CA GLU A 157 -21.67 -5.14 -6.37
C GLU A 157 -20.75 -4.33 -7.29
N TYR A 158 -21.25 -3.27 -7.93
CA TYR A 158 -20.43 -2.37 -8.73
C TYR A 158 -19.39 -1.69 -7.87
N ILE A 159 -19.78 -1.15 -6.69
CA ILE A 159 -18.84 -0.51 -5.77
C ILE A 159 -17.75 -1.49 -5.37
N LYS A 160 -18.12 -2.71 -4.94
CA LYS A 160 -17.18 -3.74 -4.52
C LYS A 160 -16.20 -4.15 -5.62
N SER A 161 -16.65 -4.24 -6.88
CA SER A 161 -15.80 -4.64 -8.00
C SER A 161 -14.93 -3.52 -8.56
N HIS A 162 -15.06 -2.28 -8.09
CA HIS A 162 -14.33 -1.11 -8.58
C HIS A 162 -13.51 -0.41 -7.50
N VAL A 163 -13.18 -1.11 -6.43
CA VAL A 163 -12.29 -0.67 -5.34
C VAL A 163 -11.17 -1.69 -5.17
N SER A 164 -9.93 -1.24 -5.08
CA SER A 164 -8.77 -2.06 -4.74
C SER A 164 -8.09 -1.55 -3.46
N HIS A 165 -7.57 -2.46 -2.68
CA HIS A 165 -6.62 -2.20 -1.61
C HIS A 165 -5.31 -2.91 -1.92
N THR A 166 -4.31 -2.14 -2.33
CA THR A 166 -3.05 -2.69 -2.82
C THR A 166 -1.89 -2.28 -1.91
N HIS A 167 -1.11 -3.27 -1.48
CA HIS A 167 0.13 -3.12 -0.75
C HIS A 167 1.28 -2.95 -1.75
N MET A 168 2.06 -1.88 -1.61
CA MET A 168 3.06 -1.47 -2.58
C MET A 168 4.47 -1.88 -2.13
N LEU A 169 5.15 -2.66 -2.98
CA LEU A 169 6.54 -3.08 -2.84
C LEU A 169 7.37 -2.44 -3.97
N PRO A 170 8.08 -1.34 -3.72
CA PRO A 170 8.79 -0.62 -4.78
C PRO A 170 9.99 -1.40 -5.32
N ALA A 171 10.14 -1.48 -6.64
CA ALA A 171 11.26 -2.18 -7.28
C ALA A 171 12.63 -1.50 -7.02
N ASN A 172 12.63 -0.19 -6.78
CA ASN A 172 13.83 0.59 -6.56
C ASN A 172 13.54 1.89 -5.80
N PRO A 173 14.57 2.63 -5.36
CA PRO A 173 14.39 3.89 -4.63
C PRO A 173 13.63 4.97 -5.39
N ASN A 174 13.72 5.02 -6.73
CA ASN A 174 13.03 6.02 -7.53
C ASN A 174 11.53 5.78 -7.58
N VAL A 175 11.12 4.52 -7.77
CA VAL A 175 9.72 4.09 -7.68
C VAL A 175 9.17 4.36 -6.28
N MET A 176 9.97 4.08 -5.23
CA MET A 176 9.59 4.40 -3.85
C MET A 176 9.30 5.88 -3.66
N GLY A 177 10.18 6.74 -4.17
CA GLY A 177 9.97 8.18 -4.13
C GLY A 177 8.69 8.60 -4.86
N GLY A 178 8.44 8.06 -6.05
CA GLY A 178 7.20 8.26 -6.80
C GLY A 178 5.96 7.85 -5.97
N LEU A 179 5.98 6.66 -5.39
CA LEU A 179 4.88 6.17 -4.54
C LEU A 179 4.61 7.09 -3.33
N LEU A 180 5.65 7.61 -2.69
CA LEU A 180 5.52 8.53 -1.55
C LEU A 180 4.96 9.90 -1.93
N HIS A 181 5.01 10.28 -3.21
CA HIS A 181 4.42 11.52 -3.71
C HIS A 181 2.92 11.39 -4.01
N ILE A 182 2.39 10.17 -4.05
CA ILE A 182 0.95 9.94 -4.25
C ILE A 182 0.16 10.50 -3.07
N LYS A 183 -0.87 11.27 -3.39
CA LYS A 183 -1.80 11.86 -2.42
C LYS A 183 -3.22 11.37 -2.71
N LYS A 184 -4.07 11.44 -1.69
CA LYS A 184 -5.51 11.29 -1.89
C LYS A 184 -5.98 12.26 -3.00
N ASN A 185 -6.81 11.78 -3.89
CA ASN A 185 -7.34 12.46 -5.06
C ASN A 185 -6.40 12.57 -6.28
N ASP A 186 -5.22 11.98 -6.24
CA ASP A 186 -4.41 11.83 -7.43
C ASP A 186 -5.02 10.78 -8.36
N ILE A 187 -4.86 10.99 -9.66
CA ILE A 187 -5.08 9.95 -10.68
C ILE A 187 -3.72 9.32 -10.96
N VAL A 188 -3.64 8.02 -10.79
CA VAL A 188 -2.41 7.25 -10.94
C VAL A 188 -2.57 6.10 -11.91
N LYS A 189 -1.46 5.69 -12.53
CA LYS A 189 -1.30 4.39 -13.18
C LYS A 189 -0.10 3.70 -12.57
N ILE A 190 -0.26 2.44 -12.17
CA ILE A 190 0.77 1.67 -11.50
C ILE A 190 0.92 0.35 -12.24
N ASP A 191 2.17 0.05 -12.66
CA ASP A 191 2.50 -1.15 -13.42
C ASP A 191 3.53 -2.00 -12.66
N GLY A 192 3.33 -3.32 -12.65
CA GLY A 192 4.22 -4.26 -11.98
C GLY A 192 3.73 -5.69 -11.99
N TYR A 193 3.96 -6.39 -10.89
CA TYR A 193 3.54 -7.78 -10.70
C TYR A 193 2.77 -7.94 -9.40
N LEU A 194 1.72 -8.73 -9.40
CA LEU A 194 1.16 -9.30 -8.18
C LEU A 194 2.10 -10.42 -7.72
N VAL A 195 2.46 -10.42 -6.44
CA VAL A 195 3.50 -11.31 -5.91
C VAL A 195 3.08 -11.99 -4.61
N ASP A 196 3.44 -13.26 -4.46
CA ASP A 196 3.50 -13.89 -3.15
C ASP A 196 4.84 -13.57 -2.49
N ILE A 197 4.86 -13.41 -1.18
CA ILE A 197 6.00 -12.96 -0.39
C ILE A 197 6.43 -14.08 0.55
N TYR A 198 7.72 -14.42 0.50
CA TYR A 198 8.33 -15.43 1.34
C TYR A 198 9.59 -14.88 2.03
N THR A 199 9.90 -15.40 3.22
CA THR A 199 11.22 -15.21 3.83
C THR A 199 12.29 -15.97 3.04
N GLU A 200 13.58 -15.69 3.29
CA GLU A 200 14.68 -16.48 2.71
C GLU A 200 14.63 -17.96 3.13
N LYS A 201 13.94 -18.28 4.22
CA LYS A 201 13.70 -19.65 4.69
C LYS A 201 12.47 -20.29 4.10
N SER A 202 11.86 -19.66 3.09
CA SER A 202 10.63 -20.12 2.42
C SER A 202 9.37 -20.13 3.31
N GLU A 203 9.37 -19.40 4.42
CA GLU A 203 8.17 -19.19 5.23
C GLU A 203 7.27 -18.17 4.54
N THR A 204 5.97 -18.43 4.48
CA THR A 204 5.01 -17.54 3.84
C THR A 204 4.80 -16.29 4.70
N VAL A 205 5.03 -15.12 4.12
CA VAL A 205 4.75 -13.80 4.72
C VAL A 205 3.37 -13.32 4.26
N ALA A 206 3.10 -13.36 2.95
CA ALA A 206 1.81 -13.01 2.38
C ALA A 206 1.57 -13.72 1.06
N LEU A 207 0.31 -13.91 0.70
CA LEU A 207 -0.13 -14.42 -0.59
C LEU A 207 -1.07 -13.39 -1.22
N THR A 208 -0.69 -12.85 -2.38
CA THR A 208 -1.48 -11.85 -3.09
C THR A 208 -2.85 -12.38 -3.50
N SER A 209 -3.87 -11.54 -3.50
CA SER A 209 -5.14 -11.85 -4.15
C SER A 209 -4.95 -11.83 -5.68
N LEU A 210 -5.57 -12.78 -6.36
CA LEU A 210 -5.73 -12.80 -7.81
C LEU A 210 -7.19 -12.55 -8.21
N SER A 211 -8.05 -12.26 -7.21
CA SER A 211 -9.45 -11.92 -7.43
C SER A 211 -9.59 -10.43 -7.71
N ARG A 212 -10.36 -10.09 -8.73
CA ARG A 212 -10.73 -8.69 -9.02
C ARG A 212 -11.82 -8.14 -8.11
N PHE A 213 -12.44 -8.99 -7.31
CA PHE A 213 -13.49 -8.61 -6.37
C PHE A 213 -12.90 -8.55 -4.97
N ASP A 214 -12.46 -7.38 -4.59
CA ASP A 214 -11.72 -7.12 -3.34
C ASP A 214 -12.64 -7.06 -2.12
N THR A 215 -13.54 -8.05 -1.97
CA THR A 215 -14.61 -7.96 -0.99
C THR A 215 -14.58 -9.04 0.09
N ASN A 216 -13.82 -10.10 -0.11
CA ASN A 216 -13.76 -11.22 0.83
C ASN A 216 -12.33 -11.76 0.92
N ALA A 217 -12.08 -12.56 1.95
CA ALA A 217 -10.84 -13.31 2.06
C ALA A 217 -10.57 -14.03 0.73
N SER A 218 -9.35 -13.93 0.23
CA SER A 218 -8.97 -14.58 -1.00
C SER A 218 -9.24 -16.09 -0.88
N SER A 219 -9.56 -16.74 -1.99
CA SER A 219 -9.68 -18.20 -2.09
C SER A 219 -8.42 -18.95 -1.61
N ARG A 220 -7.30 -18.22 -1.43
CA ARG A 220 -6.00 -18.71 -0.95
C ARG A 220 -5.87 -18.59 0.58
N GLY A 221 -6.88 -18.07 1.30
CA GLY A 221 -6.92 -17.99 2.76
C GLY A 221 -6.22 -16.79 3.41
N TYR A 222 -5.69 -15.85 2.62
CA TYR A 222 -4.97 -14.66 3.09
C TYR A 222 -5.65 -13.42 2.52
N GLY A 223 -6.49 -12.72 3.20
CA GLY A 223 -7.09 -11.46 2.81
C GLY A 223 -7.43 -11.27 1.30
N ALA A 224 -8.08 -10.20 0.97
CA ALA A 224 -8.45 -9.88 -0.41
C ALA A 224 -7.56 -8.79 -1.04
N CYS A 225 -6.49 -8.40 -0.37
CA CYS A 225 -5.60 -7.34 -0.83
C CYS A 225 -4.62 -7.86 -1.89
N GLU A 226 -4.25 -6.98 -2.82
CA GLU A 226 -3.16 -7.23 -3.76
C GLU A 226 -1.83 -6.83 -3.15
N ASP A 227 -0.82 -7.71 -3.23
CA ASP A 227 0.57 -7.44 -2.92
C ASP A 227 1.31 -7.17 -4.23
N MET A 228 1.67 -5.91 -4.50
CA MET A 228 2.18 -5.50 -5.81
C MET A 228 3.65 -5.08 -5.75
N TYR A 229 4.51 -5.80 -6.47
CA TYR A 229 5.86 -5.38 -6.79
C TYR A 229 5.81 -4.34 -7.90
N VAL A 230 6.00 -3.08 -7.53
CA VAL A 230 5.79 -1.91 -8.39
C VAL A 230 7.04 -1.60 -9.18
N LYS A 231 6.96 -1.64 -10.50
CA LYS A 231 8.05 -1.31 -11.45
C LYS A 231 7.96 0.11 -11.98
N GLN A 232 6.75 0.63 -12.09
CA GLN A 232 6.51 1.97 -12.62
C GLN A 232 5.28 2.60 -11.96
N VAL A 233 5.38 3.90 -11.72
CA VAL A 233 4.28 4.75 -11.24
C VAL A 233 4.17 5.96 -12.16
N GLN A 234 2.96 6.23 -12.64
CA GLN A 234 2.61 7.49 -13.30
C GLN A 234 1.67 8.29 -12.39
N ILE A 235 2.01 9.56 -12.16
CA ILE A 235 1.19 10.53 -11.42
C ILE A 235 0.98 11.73 -12.35
N GLY A 236 -0.24 11.93 -12.84
CA GLY A 236 -0.50 12.91 -13.89
C GLY A 236 0.37 12.64 -15.13
N ASN A 237 1.25 13.56 -15.50
CA ASN A 237 2.16 13.42 -16.63
C ASN A 237 3.59 12.95 -16.27
N LYS A 238 3.87 12.65 -15.01
CA LYS A 238 5.20 12.25 -14.52
C LYS A 238 5.26 10.75 -14.32
N ILE A 239 6.29 10.10 -14.86
CA ILE A 239 6.56 8.67 -14.72
C ILE A 239 7.84 8.48 -13.89
N TYR A 240 7.76 7.54 -12.93
CA TYR A 240 8.85 7.11 -12.06
C TYR A 240 9.07 5.61 -12.26
N ARG A 241 10.31 5.20 -12.62
CA ARG A 241 10.71 3.80 -12.86
C ARG A 241 12.17 3.55 -12.51
#